data_a5749c9e630e3e5cb58a5f6a635679b7
#
_entry.id   a5749c9e630e3e5cb58a5f6a635679b7
#
_cell.length_a   1.000
_cell.length_b   1.000
_cell.length_c   1.000
_cell.angle_alpha   90.00
_cell.angle_beta   90.00
_cell.angle_gamma   90.00
#
_symmetry.space_group_name_H-M   'P 1'
#
loop_
_entity.id
_entity.type
_entity.pdbx_description
1 polymer ?
#
loop_
_entity_poly.entity_id
_entity_poly.type
_entity_poly.pdbx_seq_one_letter_code
_entity_poly.pdbx_strand_id
1 'polypeptide(L)'
;MTSILKYLNRALLVLLLAAFAACSDNEGGNESNGNGDDGNTETPADGDTYGYIKDTNGNPVEGVVVSDGYSCTATDAEGRYALTRNADAGFVFYSLPSAYKVSVDKTYKLPRFFARLQAGTARYDFTLEALAAPEKRFDLICIGDPQINEASHAVRFKEEAGREIREYAASAGVPCYGITLGDHVNNKWTLFTNMVVALQPEQTGVPVFATIGNHDHEFPTADEKAARAKYESYFGPVDYSFNRGDVHVVSMDNVIHSCKASADYEGGFTAAQYAWLKQDLSFVPKDKMVILCVHIPFRGGWGTNSAHADADKYYDEVLDLLSQYEYAAIMSAHTHSNINYIHRKNGKEIFEHVTGTTCGAWWRSTVCTEGTPIGFGLYRIDGNRMEEWAYRSVRHDEQFQIRLYRASDTFVGGAKYRFKQTGADQIVANIWNWDPSWTVNVYENDVLSGQMTRNSDIDAWTVAYHIGLLNNTDSYRKSSDHMFHYTL
;
A
#
# COMPACT_ATOMS: atom_id res chain seq x y z
N MET A 1 -38.75 27.99 -40.20
CA MET A 1 -39.12 26.90 -41.14
C MET A 1 -38.53 25.64 -40.55
N THR A 2 -39.39 24.91 -39.87
CA THR A 2 -39.79 23.51 -40.13
C THR A 2 -38.63 22.51 -39.90
N SER A 3 -38.69 21.48 -39.07
CA SER A 3 -39.80 20.67 -38.61
C SER A 3 -39.30 19.72 -37.52
N ILE A 4 -39.99 19.64 -36.45
CA ILE A 4 -40.28 18.61 -35.45
C ILE A 4 -40.36 17.20 -36.06
N LEU A 5 -39.77 16.19 -35.40
CA LEU A 5 -40.35 14.85 -35.35
C LEU A 5 -40.17 14.22 -33.94
N LYS A 6 -41.31 13.99 -33.30
CA LYS A 6 -41.49 13.18 -32.08
C LYS A 6 -41.42 11.70 -32.42
N TYR A 7 -40.79 10.89 -31.55
CA TYR A 7 -41.21 9.50 -31.35
C TYR A 7 -41.36 9.18 -29.87
N LEU A 8 -42.62 9.08 -29.44
CA LEU A 8 -43.02 8.32 -28.25
C LEU A 8 -42.88 6.83 -28.59
N ASN A 9 -42.30 6.05 -27.69
CA ASN A 9 -42.73 4.67 -27.53
C ASN A 9 -42.79 4.28 -26.06
N ARG A 10 -43.92 3.61 -25.79
CA ARG A 10 -44.55 3.31 -24.52
C ARG A 10 -43.73 2.34 -23.67
N ALA A 11 -43.62 2.67 -22.39
CA ALA A 11 -43.21 1.77 -21.33
C ALA A 11 -44.28 0.67 -21.14
N LEU A 12 -43.82 -0.56 -21.06
CA LEU A 12 -44.61 -1.67 -20.49
C LEU A 12 -44.03 -1.95 -19.09
N LEU A 13 -44.79 -1.54 -18.09
CA LEU A 13 -44.53 -1.77 -16.69
C LEU A 13 -45.00 -3.20 -16.35
N VAL A 14 -44.08 -4.11 -16.09
CA VAL A 14 -44.38 -5.41 -15.48
C VAL A 14 -43.94 -5.33 -14.01
N LEU A 15 -44.91 -5.18 -13.13
CA LEU A 15 -44.73 -5.36 -11.69
C LEU A 15 -44.60 -6.87 -11.41
N LEU A 16 -43.41 -7.33 -11.03
CA LEU A 16 -43.20 -8.58 -10.33
C LEU A 16 -42.97 -8.26 -8.86
N LEU A 17 -43.99 -8.49 -8.04
CA LEU A 17 -43.85 -8.59 -6.59
C LEU A 17 -43.08 -9.90 -6.30
N ALA A 18 -41.82 -9.80 -5.91
CA ALA A 18 -41.11 -10.88 -5.25
C ALA A 18 -41.10 -10.57 -3.75
N ALA A 19 -41.72 -11.44 -2.98
CA ALA A 19 -41.66 -11.44 -1.53
C ALA A 19 -40.24 -11.70 -1.07
N PHE A 20 -39.62 -10.75 -0.34
CA PHE A 20 -38.39 -10.98 0.36
C PHE A 20 -38.66 -11.82 1.61
N ALA A 21 -38.40 -13.11 1.51
CA ALA A 21 -38.13 -13.93 2.67
C ALA A 21 -36.71 -13.56 3.11
N ALA A 22 -36.55 -13.05 4.34
CA ALA A 22 -35.26 -12.85 4.96
C ALA A 22 -34.65 -14.22 5.26
N CYS A 23 -33.74 -14.64 4.40
CA CYS A 23 -32.75 -15.67 4.76
C CYS A 23 -31.46 -14.94 5.08
N SER A 24 -31.05 -15.06 6.32
CA SER A 24 -29.72 -14.71 6.77
C SER A 24 -28.74 -15.78 6.26
N ASP A 25 -28.22 -15.58 5.06
CA ASP A 25 -27.20 -16.45 4.54
C ASP A 25 -25.84 -15.94 4.99
N ASN A 26 -25.38 -16.56 6.04
CA ASN A 26 -24.03 -16.52 6.55
C ASN A 26 -23.18 -17.49 5.70
N GLU A 27 -22.96 -17.17 4.44
CA GLU A 27 -22.06 -17.93 3.57
C GLU A 27 -20.69 -17.24 3.44
N GLY A 28 -19.91 -17.37 4.48
CA GLY A 28 -18.46 -17.42 4.33
C GLY A 28 -18.10 -18.77 3.69
N GLY A 29 -18.10 -18.81 2.36
CA GLY A 29 -17.74 -20.02 1.62
C GLY A 29 -16.33 -20.48 1.94
N ASN A 30 -16.23 -21.42 2.83
CA ASN A 30 -15.03 -22.21 3.06
C ASN A 30 -15.03 -23.32 2.01
N GLU A 31 -14.44 -23.07 0.84
CA GLU A 31 -14.09 -24.18 -0.05
C GLU A 31 -12.95 -24.96 0.59
N SER A 32 -13.30 -25.91 1.45
CA SER A 32 -12.40 -27.00 1.80
C SER A 32 -12.10 -27.79 0.52
N ASN A 33 -10.85 -27.77 0.07
CA ASN A 33 -10.38 -28.78 -0.86
C ASN A 33 -10.71 -30.16 -0.25
N GLY A 34 -11.38 -30.99 -1.04
CA GLY A 34 -11.86 -32.28 -0.61
C GLY A 34 -10.74 -33.13 0.00
N ASN A 35 -10.78 -33.25 1.30
CA ASN A 35 -9.94 -34.19 2.03
C ASN A 35 -10.49 -35.59 1.85
N GLY A 36 -9.66 -36.45 1.26
CA GLY A 36 -9.74 -37.85 1.58
C GLY A 36 -9.46 -38.01 3.08
N ASP A 37 -10.39 -38.57 3.80
CA ASP A 37 -10.28 -38.97 5.20
C ASP A 37 -9.23 -40.09 5.30
N ASP A 38 -7.96 -39.72 5.42
CA ASP A 38 -6.92 -40.64 5.85
C ASP A 38 -7.01 -40.73 7.37
N GLY A 39 -7.72 -41.69 7.88
CA GLY A 39 -8.06 -41.90 9.29
C GLY A 39 -6.89 -41.97 10.28
N ASN A 40 -5.97 -41.05 10.23
CA ASN A 40 -4.89 -40.87 11.19
C ASN A 40 -5.15 -39.63 12.06
N THR A 41 -5.78 -39.88 13.21
CA THR A 41 -6.02 -38.90 14.27
C THR A 41 -4.77 -38.66 15.12
N GLU A 42 -3.63 -38.39 14.51
CA GLU A 42 -2.47 -37.93 15.27
C GLU A 42 -2.67 -36.44 15.61
N THR A 43 -3.06 -36.18 16.85
CA THR A 43 -2.95 -34.84 17.44
C THR A 43 -1.47 -34.55 17.54
N PRO A 44 -0.97 -33.41 16.96
CA PRO A 44 0.44 -33.09 17.03
C PRO A 44 0.87 -32.90 18.49
N ALA A 45 2.03 -33.41 18.86
CA ALA A 45 2.56 -33.26 20.22
C ALA A 45 2.86 -31.79 20.62
N ASP A 46 2.92 -30.85 19.63
CA ASP A 46 3.50 -29.51 19.83
C ASP A 46 2.61 -28.34 19.35
N GLY A 47 1.28 -28.48 19.27
CA GLY A 47 0.42 -27.35 18.91
C GLY A 47 -1.05 -27.72 18.67
N ASP A 48 -1.93 -26.73 18.81
CA ASP A 48 -3.38 -26.87 18.58
C ASP A 48 -3.82 -26.43 17.18
N THR A 49 -2.88 -25.90 16.38
CA THR A 49 -3.06 -25.54 14.97
C THR A 49 -1.92 -26.10 14.14
N TYR A 50 -2.25 -26.92 13.14
CA TYR A 50 -1.26 -27.58 12.28
C TYR A 50 -1.77 -27.71 10.85
N GLY A 51 -0.90 -28.13 9.95
CA GLY A 51 -1.24 -28.44 8.58
C GLY A 51 -0.03 -28.83 7.74
N TYR A 52 -0.27 -28.99 6.46
CA TYR A 52 0.76 -29.34 5.49
C TYR A 52 0.77 -28.31 4.37
N ILE A 53 1.98 -27.99 3.92
CA ILE A 53 2.19 -27.19 2.70
C ILE A 53 2.79 -28.11 1.65
N LYS A 54 2.10 -28.24 0.52
CA LYS A 54 2.50 -29.06 -0.62
C LYS A 54 2.48 -28.25 -1.91
N ASP A 55 3.26 -28.68 -2.89
CA ASP A 55 3.13 -28.14 -4.24
C ASP A 55 1.90 -28.74 -4.98
N THR A 56 1.62 -28.25 -6.18
CA THR A 56 0.51 -28.73 -7.02
C THR A 56 0.70 -30.19 -7.50
N ASN A 57 1.88 -30.76 -7.34
CA ASN A 57 2.18 -32.16 -7.65
C ASN A 57 2.04 -33.07 -6.41
N GLY A 58 1.72 -32.49 -5.25
CA GLY A 58 1.59 -33.20 -3.97
C GLY A 58 2.91 -33.38 -3.22
N ASN A 59 4.03 -32.82 -3.70
CA ASN A 59 5.30 -32.86 -3.00
C ASN A 59 5.29 -31.92 -1.79
N PRO A 60 5.89 -32.32 -0.65
CA PRO A 60 6.04 -31.45 0.50
C PRO A 60 6.90 -30.23 0.17
N VAL A 61 6.60 -29.11 0.79
CA VAL A 61 7.41 -27.88 0.69
C VAL A 61 8.01 -27.56 2.06
N GLU A 62 9.30 -27.83 2.20
CA GLU A 62 10.08 -27.57 3.43
C GLU A 62 10.45 -26.09 3.56
N GLY A 63 10.61 -25.61 4.81
CA GLY A 63 11.14 -24.30 5.13
C GLY A 63 10.18 -23.13 4.90
N VAL A 64 8.90 -23.38 4.65
CA VAL A 64 7.90 -22.30 4.52
C VAL A 64 7.55 -21.79 5.90
N VAL A 65 7.75 -20.50 6.13
CA VAL A 65 7.37 -19.84 7.40
C VAL A 65 5.86 -19.72 7.47
N VAL A 66 5.28 -20.19 8.58
CA VAL A 66 3.85 -20.13 8.88
C VAL A 66 3.65 -19.40 10.20
N SER A 67 2.62 -18.57 10.27
CA SER A 67 2.34 -17.74 11.44
C SER A 67 0.84 -17.65 11.73
N ASP A 68 0.51 -17.31 12.96
CA ASP A 68 -0.83 -16.88 13.40
C ASP A 68 -0.92 -15.36 13.67
N GLY A 69 0.15 -14.61 13.34
CA GLY A 69 0.29 -13.18 13.64
C GLY A 69 0.92 -12.87 15.00
N TYR A 70 1.25 -13.91 15.79
CA TYR A 70 1.88 -13.80 17.10
C TYR A 70 3.13 -14.68 17.24
N SER A 71 3.09 -15.84 16.62
CA SER A 71 4.22 -16.78 16.60
C SER A 71 4.50 -17.24 15.16
N CYS A 72 5.75 -17.63 14.92
CA CYS A 72 6.20 -18.15 13.63
C CYS A 72 6.84 -19.52 13.81
N THR A 73 6.62 -20.40 12.83
CA THR A 73 7.29 -21.69 12.68
C THR A 73 7.63 -21.92 11.21
N ALA A 74 8.41 -22.96 10.89
CA ALA A 74 8.65 -23.34 9.51
C ALA A 74 8.19 -24.78 9.28
N THR A 75 7.82 -25.10 8.02
CA THR A 75 7.52 -26.47 7.64
C THR A 75 8.75 -27.34 7.67
N ASP A 76 8.59 -28.59 8.14
CA ASP A 76 9.61 -29.65 8.12
C ASP A 76 9.76 -30.29 6.72
N ALA A 77 10.59 -31.34 6.63
CA ALA A 77 10.86 -32.06 5.38
C ALA A 77 9.63 -32.76 4.79
N GLU A 78 8.63 -33.04 5.61
CA GLU A 78 7.32 -33.60 5.21
C GLU A 78 6.33 -32.48 4.82
N GLY A 79 6.75 -31.20 4.86
CA GLY A 79 5.93 -30.03 4.61
C GLY A 79 4.96 -29.71 5.73
N ARG A 80 5.13 -30.30 6.92
CA ARG A 80 4.25 -30.15 8.08
C ARG A 80 4.69 -28.95 8.93
N TYR A 81 3.71 -28.22 9.46
CA TYR A 81 3.91 -27.18 10.48
C TYR A 81 2.96 -27.39 11.66
N ALA A 82 3.32 -26.86 12.83
CA ALA A 82 2.47 -26.80 13.99
C ALA A 82 2.74 -25.52 14.80
N LEU A 83 1.68 -24.93 15.33
CA LEU A 83 1.69 -23.73 16.17
C LEU A 83 0.82 -23.93 17.39
N THR A 84 1.18 -23.31 18.51
CA THR A 84 0.25 -23.06 19.61
C THR A 84 -0.47 -21.75 19.33
N ARG A 85 -1.76 -21.82 19.02
CA ARG A 85 -2.59 -20.68 18.61
C ARG A 85 -2.66 -19.65 19.71
N ASN A 86 -2.39 -18.38 19.36
CA ASN A 86 -2.72 -17.27 20.23
C ASN A 86 -4.25 -17.10 20.30
N ALA A 87 -4.79 -16.76 21.47
CA ALA A 87 -6.23 -16.59 21.68
C ALA A 87 -6.83 -15.44 20.85
N ASP A 88 -6.01 -14.44 20.49
CA ASP A 88 -6.41 -13.29 19.67
C ASP A 88 -6.19 -13.49 18.17
N ALA A 89 -5.55 -14.58 17.77
CA ALA A 89 -5.28 -14.88 16.35
C ALA A 89 -6.58 -15.05 15.56
N GLY A 90 -6.68 -14.34 14.45
CA GLY A 90 -7.81 -14.44 13.50
C GLY A 90 -7.51 -15.32 12.29
N PHE A 91 -6.23 -15.56 12.02
CA PHE A 91 -5.77 -16.26 10.82
C PHE A 91 -4.62 -17.20 11.13
N VAL A 92 -4.42 -18.16 10.25
CA VAL A 92 -3.15 -18.84 10.01
C VAL A 92 -2.71 -18.50 8.58
N PHE A 93 -1.46 -18.16 8.38
CA PHE A 93 -0.95 -17.73 7.08
C PHE A 93 0.50 -18.17 6.88
N TYR A 94 0.92 -18.23 5.64
CA TYR A 94 2.31 -18.52 5.30
C TYR A 94 2.98 -17.32 4.64
N SER A 95 4.25 -17.08 4.93
CA SER A 95 5.09 -16.16 4.18
C SER A 95 5.38 -16.78 2.81
N LEU A 96 4.77 -16.23 1.74
CA LEU A 96 4.87 -16.80 0.40
C LEU A 96 6.34 -16.93 -0.03
N PRO A 97 6.86 -18.16 -0.32
CA PRO A 97 8.23 -18.30 -0.75
C PRO A 97 8.44 -17.77 -2.17
N SER A 98 9.64 -17.21 -2.44
CA SER A 98 9.96 -16.58 -3.73
C SER A 98 9.92 -17.52 -4.94
N ALA A 99 10.02 -18.83 -4.72
CA ALA A 99 9.95 -19.83 -5.79
C ALA A 99 8.52 -20.19 -6.25
N TYR A 100 7.49 -19.60 -5.61
CA TYR A 100 6.10 -19.96 -5.87
C TYR A 100 5.29 -18.75 -6.34
N LYS A 101 4.24 -19.03 -7.13
CA LYS A 101 3.32 -18.02 -7.64
C LYS A 101 2.47 -17.43 -6.53
N VAL A 102 2.06 -16.17 -6.69
CA VAL A 102 1.03 -15.56 -5.85
C VAL A 102 -0.31 -16.23 -6.19
N SER A 103 -0.86 -17.00 -5.25
CA SER A 103 -2.22 -17.50 -5.36
C SER A 103 -3.20 -16.36 -5.12
N VAL A 104 -4.31 -16.34 -5.88
CA VAL A 104 -5.40 -15.38 -5.68
C VAL A 104 -6.68 -16.12 -5.36
N ASP A 105 -7.52 -15.54 -4.49
CA ASP A 105 -8.81 -16.12 -4.19
C ASP A 105 -9.78 -16.03 -5.37
N LYS A 106 -10.81 -16.89 -5.39
CA LYS A 106 -11.76 -16.94 -6.50
C LYS A 106 -12.78 -15.82 -6.50
N THR A 107 -13.06 -15.25 -5.33
CA THR A 107 -14.13 -14.27 -5.13
C THR A 107 -13.64 -12.85 -5.37
N TYR A 108 -12.57 -12.46 -4.65
CA TYR A 108 -12.03 -11.11 -4.71
C TYR A 108 -10.80 -10.99 -5.62
N LYS A 109 -10.18 -12.13 -5.98
CA LYS A 109 -8.97 -12.20 -6.81
C LYS A 109 -7.80 -11.42 -6.26
N LEU A 110 -7.77 -11.29 -4.94
CA LEU A 110 -6.64 -10.75 -4.19
C LEU A 110 -5.69 -11.87 -3.75
N PRO A 111 -4.42 -11.57 -3.41
CA PRO A 111 -3.48 -12.56 -2.91
C PRO A 111 -4.06 -13.38 -1.75
N ARG A 112 -3.95 -14.71 -1.86
CA ARG A 112 -4.49 -15.65 -0.87
C ARG A 112 -3.39 -16.54 -0.35
N PHE A 113 -2.88 -16.21 0.81
CA PHE A 113 -1.80 -16.91 1.53
C PHE A 113 -2.22 -17.26 2.97
N PHE A 114 -3.50 -17.19 3.29
CA PHE A 114 -4.04 -17.32 4.64
C PHE A 114 -5.35 -18.09 4.66
N ALA A 115 -5.67 -18.62 5.83
CA ALA A 115 -6.99 -19.16 6.18
C ALA A 115 -7.47 -18.49 7.47
N ARG A 116 -8.78 -18.20 7.55
CA ARG A 116 -9.39 -17.69 8.78
C ARG A 116 -9.51 -18.83 9.79
N LEU A 117 -9.02 -18.61 11.00
CA LEU A 117 -9.11 -19.58 12.09
C LEU A 117 -10.56 -19.78 12.52
N GLN A 118 -10.97 -21.01 12.67
CA GLN A 118 -12.31 -21.41 13.09
C GLN A 118 -12.25 -22.19 14.41
N ALA A 119 -13.29 -22.02 15.23
CA ALA A 119 -13.43 -22.78 16.46
C ALA A 119 -13.58 -24.27 16.13
N GLY A 120 -12.84 -25.14 16.84
CA GLY A 120 -12.89 -26.59 16.65
C GLY A 120 -12.13 -27.11 15.41
N THR A 121 -11.53 -26.22 14.59
CA THR A 121 -10.69 -26.62 13.47
C THR A 121 -9.22 -26.46 13.87
N ALA A 122 -8.46 -27.56 13.80
CA ALA A 122 -7.03 -27.58 14.11
C ALA A 122 -6.15 -27.64 12.85
N ARG A 123 -6.65 -28.21 11.73
CA ARG A 123 -5.86 -28.48 10.54
C ARG A 123 -6.15 -27.48 9.42
N TYR A 124 -5.09 -26.87 8.85
CA TYR A 124 -5.13 -25.94 7.74
C TYR A 124 -4.02 -26.27 6.76
N ASP A 125 -4.37 -26.80 5.60
CA ASP A 125 -3.43 -27.18 4.55
C ASP A 125 -3.37 -26.12 3.47
N PHE A 126 -2.20 -25.94 2.86
CA PHE A 126 -1.99 -25.00 1.76
C PHE A 126 -1.33 -25.71 0.57
N THR A 127 -1.67 -25.25 -0.63
CA THR A 127 -1.07 -25.73 -1.88
C THR A 127 -0.40 -24.60 -2.61
N LEU A 128 0.85 -24.78 -3.02
CA LEU A 128 1.66 -23.79 -3.70
C LEU A 128 1.92 -24.19 -5.15
N GLU A 129 1.78 -23.27 -6.09
CA GLU A 129 2.15 -23.49 -7.49
C GLU A 129 3.56 -22.93 -7.72
N ALA A 130 4.49 -23.78 -8.14
CA ALA A 130 5.87 -23.36 -8.40
C ALA A 130 5.97 -22.41 -9.59
N LEU A 131 6.89 -21.44 -9.52
CA LEU A 131 7.31 -20.66 -10.66
C LEU A 131 8.06 -21.53 -11.67
N ALA A 132 7.96 -21.19 -12.96
CA ALA A 132 8.71 -21.89 -14.02
C ALA A 132 10.22 -21.68 -13.90
N ALA A 133 10.66 -20.57 -13.34
CA ALA A 133 12.06 -20.22 -13.08
C ALA A 133 12.15 -19.23 -11.89
N PRO A 134 13.28 -19.21 -11.15
CA PRO A 134 13.51 -18.23 -10.10
C PRO A 134 13.48 -16.80 -10.66
N GLU A 135 12.84 -15.91 -9.92
CA GLU A 135 12.84 -14.47 -10.19
C GLU A 135 14.05 -13.82 -9.55
N LYS A 136 14.88 -13.12 -10.34
CA LYS A 136 15.93 -12.25 -9.83
C LYS A 136 15.56 -10.79 -9.93
N ARG A 137 14.78 -10.46 -10.97
CA ARG A 137 14.27 -9.12 -11.25
C ARG A 137 12.76 -9.12 -11.17
N PHE A 138 12.25 -8.11 -10.52
CA PHE A 138 10.83 -7.81 -10.49
C PHE A 138 10.63 -6.33 -10.15
N ASP A 139 9.45 -5.81 -10.46
CA ASP A 139 9.07 -4.46 -10.09
C ASP A 139 8.01 -4.50 -8.98
N LEU A 140 8.25 -3.71 -7.93
CA LEU A 140 7.28 -3.47 -6.85
C LEU A 140 6.59 -2.13 -7.09
N ILE A 141 5.26 -2.15 -7.09
CA ILE A 141 4.39 -0.99 -7.30
C ILE A 141 3.70 -0.66 -5.98
N CYS A 142 4.01 0.50 -5.40
CA CYS A 142 3.41 0.97 -4.16
C CYS A 142 2.30 1.99 -4.44
N ILE A 143 1.10 1.70 -3.95
CA ILE A 143 -0.13 2.48 -4.20
C ILE A 143 -0.52 3.18 -2.91
N GLY A 144 -0.30 4.50 -2.82
CA GLY A 144 -0.66 5.30 -1.66
C GLY A 144 -2.10 5.77 -1.72
N ASP A 145 -2.79 5.69 -0.59
CA ASP A 145 -4.07 6.35 -0.27
C ASP A 145 -5.09 6.41 -1.42
N PRO A 146 -5.63 5.28 -1.87
CA PRO A 146 -6.77 5.31 -2.79
C PRO A 146 -7.97 6.03 -2.20
N GLN A 147 -8.19 5.91 -0.93
CA GLN A 147 -9.09 6.64 -0.03
C GLN A 147 -10.43 7.01 -0.67
N ILE A 148 -11.08 6.02 -1.29
CA ILE A 148 -12.36 6.25 -1.97
C ILE A 148 -13.46 6.62 -0.98
N ASN A 149 -14.29 7.59 -1.35
CA ASN A 149 -15.40 8.10 -0.55
C ASN A 149 -16.78 7.86 -1.19
N GLU A 150 -16.79 7.37 -2.43
CA GLU A 150 -17.96 6.95 -3.18
C GLU A 150 -17.56 5.96 -4.30
N ALA A 151 -18.52 5.20 -4.82
CA ALA A 151 -18.24 4.18 -5.83
C ALA A 151 -17.62 4.73 -7.13
N SER A 152 -17.94 5.96 -7.50
CA SER A 152 -17.34 6.65 -8.66
C SER A 152 -15.84 6.84 -8.54
N HIS A 153 -15.32 6.99 -7.33
CA HIS A 153 -13.87 7.10 -7.09
C HIS A 153 -13.15 5.79 -7.42
N ALA A 154 -13.75 4.63 -7.13
CA ALA A 154 -13.18 3.34 -7.54
C ALA A 154 -13.19 3.18 -9.07
N VAL A 155 -14.18 3.73 -9.77
CA VAL A 155 -14.19 3.76 -11.24
C VAL A 155 -13.05 4.62 -11.76
N ARG A 156 -12.86 5.82 -11.19
CA ARG A 156 -11.74 6.69 -11.55
C ARG A 156 -10.38 6.05 -11.26
N PHE A 157 -10.23 5.38 -10.11
CA PHE A 157 -8.99 4.65 -9.81
C PHE A 157 -8.66 3.63 -10.92
N LYS A 158 -9.66 2.84 -11.37
CA LYS A 158 -9.45 1.86 -12.45
C LYS A 158 -9.07 2.51 -13.79
N GLU A 159 -9.68 3.65 -14.10
CA GLU A 159 -9.46 4.37 -15.36
C GLU A 159 -8.19 5.23 -15.35
N GLU A 160 -7.69 5.58 -14.18
CA GLU A 160 -6.49 6.40 -13.96
C GLU A 160 -5.32 5.50 -13.54
N ALA A 161 -5.03 5.39 -12.25
CA ALA A 161 -3.87 4.65 -11.73
C ALA A 161 -3.90 3.15 -12.10
N GLY A 162 -5.04 2.47 -11.95
CA GLY A 162 -5.17 1.04 -12.25
C GLY A 162 -4.85 0.71 -13.71
N ARG A 163 -5.33 1.55 -14.65
CA ARG A 163 -5.01 1.40 -16.06
C ARG A 163 -3.52 1.57 -16.33
N GLU A 164 -2.89 2.59 -15.76
CA GLU A 164 -1.47 2.85 -16.01
C GLU A 164 -0.56 1.79 -15.38
N ILE A 165 -0.94 1.26 -14.21
CA ILE A 165 -0.26 0.12 -13.60
C ILE A 165 -0.35 -1.10 -14.54
N ARG A 166 -1.52 -1.38 -15.11
CA ARG A 166 -1.71 -2.47 -16.06
C ARG A 166 -0.90 -2.30 -17.33
N GLU A 167 -0.90 -1.09 -17.91
CA GLU A 167 -0.13 -0.76 -19.10
C GLU A 167 1.37 -0.87 -18.86
N TYR A 168 1.83 -0.40 -17.69
CA TYR A 168 3.20 -0.56 -17.25
C TYR A 168 3.58 -2.04 -17.13
N ALA A 169 2.83 -2.81 -16.35
CA ALA A 169 3.10 -4.23 -16.10
C ALA A 169 3.14 -5.05 -17.40
N ALA A 170 2.29 -4.72 -18.37
CA ALA A 170 2.27 -5.37 -19.69
C ALA A 170 3.54 -5.09 -20.51
N SER A 171 4.27 -4.01 -20.24
CA SER A 171 5.47 -3.59 -20.96
C SER A 171 6.77 -3.71 -20.19
N ALA A 172 6.73 -3.99 -18.88
CA ALA A 172 7.90 -4.00 -18.00
C ALA A 172 8.96 -5.06 -18.37
N GLY A 173 8.53 -6.18 -18.98
CA GLY A 173 9.44 -7.27 -19.35
C GLY A 173 9.96 -8.10 -18.16
N VAL A 174 9.52 -7.77 -16.94
CA VAL A 174 9.79 -8.47 -15.68
C VAL A 174 8.48 -8.67 -14.92
N PRO A 175 8.40 -9.64 -13.99
CA PRO A 175 7.25 -9.75 -13.11
C PRO A 175 7.00 -8.47 -12.32
N CYS A 176 5.71 -8.11 -12.14
CA CYS A 176 5.32 -6.94 -11.37
C CYS A 176 4.37 -7.35 -10.24
N TYR A 177 4.54 -6.74 -9.07
CA TYR A 177 3.73 -6.96 -7.88
C TYR A 177 3.27 -5.63 -7.30
N GLY A 178 2.01 -5.53 -6.93
CA GLY A 178 1.47 -4.34 -6.29
C GLY A 178 1.33 -4.53 -4.78
N ILE A 179 1.42 -3.41 -4.04
CA ILE A 179 1.02 -3.31 -2.65
C ILE A 179 0.39 -1.96 -2.38
N THR A 180 -0.79 -1.94 -1.75
CA THR A 180 -1.36 -0.69 -1.25
C THR A 180 -0.73 -0.35 0.11
N LEU A 181 -0.59 0.95 0.38
CA LEU A 181 0.01 1.44 1.63
C LEU A 181 -1.05 2.05 2.57
N GLY A 182 -2.24 1.45 2.60
CA GLY A 182 -3.33 1.84 3.48
C GLY A 182 -4.32 2.85 2.88
N ASP A 183 -5.33 3.16 3.69
CA ASP A 183 -6.42 4.08 3.34
C ASP A 183 -7.12 3.74 2.03
N HIS A 184 -7.65 2.52 1.95
CA HIS A 184 -8.44 2.06 0.80
C HIS A 184 -9.74 2.86 0.66
N VAL A 185 -10.34 3.20 1.79
CA VAL A 185 -11.59 3.95 1.89
C VAL A 185 -11.42 5.15 2.82
N ASN A 186 -12.33 6.13 2.74
CA ASN A 186 -12.37 7.28 3.64
C ASN A 186 -13.49 7.10 4.68
N ASN A 187 -13.29 6.25 5.69
CA ASN A 187 -14.27 5.93 6.74
C ASN A 187 -15.63 5.42 6.20
N LYS A 188 -15.65 4.88 4.98
CA LYS A 188 -16.84 4.28 4.36
C LYS A 188 -16.58 2.82 4.03
N TRP A 189 -16.53 2.00 5.04
CA TRP A 189 -16.11 0.60 4.98
C TRP A 189 -16.99 -0.29 4.09
N THR A 190 -18.21 0.13 3.77
CA THR A 190 -19.04 -0.53 2.75
C THR A 190 -18.45 -0.44 1.34
N LEU A 191 -17.54 0.51 1.10
CA LEU A 191 -16.86 0.68 -0.18
C LEU A 191 -15.65 -0.26 -0.38
N PHE A 192 -15.26 -1.06 0.62
CA PHE A 192 -14.22 -2.07 0.42
C PHE A 192 -14.53 -2.98 -0.76
N THR A 193 -15.79 -3.37 -0.96
CA THR A 193 -16.20 -4.16 -2.13
C THR A 193 -15.82 -3.47 -3.46
N ASN A 194 -15.99 -2.14 -3.55
CA ASN A 194 -15.62 -1.39 -4.74
C ASN A 194 -14.10 -1.33 -4.93
N MET A 195 -13.35 -1.16 -3.83
CA MET A 195 -11.90 -1.08 -3.88
C MET A 195 -11.26 -2.43 -4.20
N VAL A 196 -11.76 -3.52 -3.61
CA VAL A 196 -11.35 -4.89 -3.94
C VAL A 196 -11.46 -5.15 -5.44
N VAL A 197 -12.62 -4.80 -6.06
CA VAL A 197 -12.81 -4.96 -7.51
C VAL A 197 -11.83 -4.08 -8.30
N ALA A 198 -11.49 -2.90 -7.79
CA ALA A 198 -10.55 -2.00 -8.47
C ALA A 198 -9.08 -2.47 -8.41
N LEU A 199 -8.74 -3.27 -7.39
CA LEU A 199 -7.38 -3.83 -7.19
C LEU A 199 -7.17 -5.19 -7.86
N GLN A 200 -8.20 -5.80 -8.45
CA GLN A 200 -8.07 -7.09 -9.12
C GLN A 200 -7.04 -7.06 -10.26
N PRO A 201 -6.35 -8.18 -10.52
CA PRO A 201 -5.37 -8.26 -11.62
C PRO A 201 -5.95 -7.93 -13.00
N GLU A 202 -7.24 -8.10 -13.21
CA GLU A 202 -7.93 -7.69 -14.45
C GLU A 202 -7.95 -6.16 -14.63
N GLN A 203 -7.84 -5.40 -13.53
CA GLN A 203 -7.82 -3.94 -13.54
C GLN A 203 -6.40 -3.37 -13.50
N THR A 204 -5.53 -3.99 -12.70
CA THR A 204 -4.17 -3.52 -12.43
C THR A 204 -3.08 -4.26 -13.20
N GLY A 205 -3.39 -5.43 -13.76
CA GLY A 205 -2.40 -6.29 -14.45
C GLY A 205 -1.48 -7.08 -13.52
N VAL A 206 -1.59 -6.87 -12.21
CA VAL A 206 -0.69 -7.46 -11.20
C VAL A 206 -1.48 -7.95 -9.97
N PRO A 207 -1.00 -8.96 -9.24
CA PRO A 207 -1.53 -9.25 -7.91
C PRO A 207 -1.16 -8.11 -6.96
N VAL A 208 -2.16 -7.58 -6.22
CA VAL A 208 -1.97 -6.46 -5.30
C VAL A 208 -2.18 -6.92 -3.87
N PHE A 209 -1.12 -6.88 -3.07
CA PHE A 209 -1.15 -7.04 -1.62
C PHE A 209 -1.72 -5.79 -0.96
N ALA A 210 -2.07 -5.85 0.33
CA ALA A 210 -2.73 -4.72 0.98
C ALA A 210 -2.21 -4.48 2.40
N THR A 211 -1.80 -3.24 2.68
CA THR A 211 -1.52 -2.73 4.02
C THR A 211 -2.74 -1.93 4.50
N ILE A 212 -3.09 -2.01 5.76
CA ILE A 212 -4.21 -1.26 6.35
C ILE A 212 -3.80 0.18 6.67
N GLY A 213 -4.73 1.14 6.60
CA GLY A 213 -4.54 2.53 7.02
C GLY A 213 -5.57 2.97 8.08
N ASN A 214 -5.40 4.18 8.62
CA ASN A 214 -6.25 4.66 9.72
C ASN A 214 -7.72 4.84 9.31
N HIS A 215 -8.01 5.17 8.06
CA HIS A 215 -9.39 5.27 7.56
C HIS A 215 -10.02 3.91 7.24
N ASP A 216 -9.25 2.84 7.26
CA ASP A 216 -9.72 1.47 7.06
C ASP A 216 -10.22 0.83 8.36
N HIS A 217 -9.84 1.37 9.54
CA HIS A 217 -10.34 0.95 10.85
C HIS A 217 -11.76 1.48 11.09
N GLU A 218 -12.68 0.59 11.46
CA GLU A 218 -14.04 0.99 11.84
C GLU A 218 -14.06 1.65 13.23
N PHE A 219 -14.90 2.66 13.37
CA PHE A 219 -15.18 3.31 14.64
C PHE A 219 -16.66 3.82 14.68
N PRO A 220 -17.31 3.93 15.85
CA PRO A 220 -16.80 3.46 17.14
C PRO A 220 -16.87 1.93 17.27
N THR A 221 -15.85 1.32 17.86
CA THR A 221 -15.77 -0.12 18.13
C THR A 221 -15.26 -0.38 19.53
N ALA A 222 -15.36 -1.64 19.99
CA ALA A 222 -14.96 -2.03 21.35
C ALA A 222 -13.43 -1.99 21.54
N ASP A 223 -12.68 -2.40 20.51
CA ASP A 223 -11.23 -2.55 20.52
C ASP A 223 -10.68 -2.54 19.08
N GLU A 224 -9.36 -2.59 18.94
CA GLU A 224 -8.68 -2.60 17.64
C GLU A 224 -8.98 -3.85 16.80
N LYS A 225 -9.17 -5.01 17.43
CA LYS A 225 -9.56 -6.23 16.70
C LYS A 225 -10.91 -6.06 16.03
N ALA A 226 -11.88 -5.45 16.72
CA ALA A 226 -13.18 -5.11 16.15
C ALA A 226 -13.05 -4.01 15.08
N ALA A 227 -12.16 -3.02 15.29
CA ALA A 227 -11.96 -1.93 14.34
C ALA A 227 -11.46 -2.40 12.97
N ARG A 228 -10.59 -3.40 12.91
CA ARG A 228 -10.03 -3.94 11.67
C ARG A 228 -10.79 -5.13 11.09
N ALA A 229 -11.78 -5.68 11.81
CA ALA A 229 -12.49 -6.90 11.42
C ALA A 229 -13.13 -6.81 10.01
N LYS A 230 -13.64 -5.64 9.64
CA LYS A 230 -14.22 -5.41 8.32
C LYS A 230 -13.15 -5.44 7.23
N TYR A 231 -12.04 -4.74 7.41
CA TYR A 231 -10.89 -4.81 6.51
C TYR A 231 -10.41 -6.25 6.34
N GLU A 232 -10.17 -6.96 7.45
CA GLU A 232 -9.71 -8.35 7.45
C GLU A 232 -10.65 -9.30 6.71
N SER A 233 -11.95 -8.98 6.63
CA SER A 233 -12.91 -9.82 5.89
C SER A 233 -12.70 -9.78 4.38
N TYR A 234 -12.05 -8.75 3.85
CA TYR A 234 -11.72 -8.58 2.43
C TYR A 234 -10.26 -8.90 2.12
N PHE A 235 -9.33 -8.40 2.93
CA PHE A 235 -7.89 -8.37 2.62
C PHE A 235 -7.08 -9.42 3.39
N GLY A 236 -7.63 -9.98 4.48
CA GLY A 236 -6.93 -10.96 5.31
C GLY A 236 -6.14 -10.33 6.47
N PRO A 237 -5.06 -10.99 6.95
CA PRO A 237 -4.29 -10.52 8.08
C PRO A 237 -3.66 -9.15 7.81
N VAL A 238 -3.53 -8.32 8.84
CA VAL A 238 -2.93 -6.98 8.73
C VAL A 238 -1.42 -6.99 8.89
N ASP A 239 -0.90 -7.94 9.69
CA ASP A 239 0.54 -8.18 9.87
C ASP A 239 0.91 -9.49 9.16
N TYR A 240 1.73 -9.43 8.13
CA TYR A 240 2.14 -10.58 7.33
C TYR A 240 3.40 -10.28 6.51
N SER A 241 3.99 -11.33 5.93
CA SER A 241 5.14 -11.21 5.05
C SER A 241 5.03 -12.07 3.80
N PHE A 242 5.81 -11.75 2.78
CA PHE A 242 5.98 -12.54 1.57
C PHE A 242 7.35 -12.32 0.95
N ASN A 243 7.79 -13.26 0.09
CA ASN A 243 9.10 -13.17 -0.55
C ASN A 243 8.97 -13.10 -2.07
N ARG A 244 9.78 -12.25 -2.71
CA ARG A 244 10.01 -12.22 -4.15
C ARG A 244 11.49 -12.09 -4.44
N GLY A 245 12.02 -12.94 -5.30
CA GLY A 245 13.48 -12.95 -5.55
C GLY A 245 14.27 -13.06 -4.24
N ASP A 246 15.19 -12.13 -4.06
CA ASP A 246 16.00 -12.00 -2.85
C ASP A 246 15.50 -10.91 -1.90
N VAL A 247 14.21 -10.62 -1.95
CA VAL A 247 13.55 -9.61 -1.10
C VAL A 247 12.48 -10.24 -0.23
N HIS A 248 12.50 -9.88 1.03
CA HIS A 248 11.47 -10.17 2.01
C HIS A 248 10.64 -8.90 2.24
N VAL A 249 9.35 -8.96 1.94
CA VAL A 249 8.42 -7.84 2.11
C VAL A 249 7.52 -8.12 3.30
N VAL A 250 7.47 -7.18 4.22
CA VAL A 250 6.62 -7.24 5.42
C VAL A 250 5.58 -6.13 5.33
N SER A 251 4.31 -6.46 5.54
CA SER A 251 3.24 -5.50 5.72
C SER A 251 2.78 -5.52 7.17
N MET A 252 2.67 -4.34 7.79
CA MET A 252 2.24 -4.23 9.18
C MET A 252 1.27 -3.08 9.40
N ASP A 253 0.30 -3.34 10.27
CA ASP A 253 -0.58 -2.31 10.81
C ASP A 253 0.21 -1.47 11.83
N ASN A 254 0.58 -0.25 11.43
CA ASN A 254 1.24 0.68 12.35
C ASN A 254 0.31 1.81 12.83
N VAL A 255 -0.99 1.55 12.84
CA VAL A 255 -2.00 2.47 13.36
C VAL A 255 -2.49 1.98 14.73
N ILE A 256 -2.13 2.68 15.79
CA ILE A 256 -2.67 2.45 17.13
C ILE A 256 -3.93 3.31 17.26
N HIS A 257 -5.10 2.72 17.06
CA HIS A 257 -6.37 3.42 17.00
C HIS A 257 -7.12 3.37 18.33
N SER A 258 -7.64 4.49 18.81
CA SER A 258 -8.45 4.54 20.05
C SER A 258 -9.83 3.88 19.91
N CYS A 259 -10.25 3.57 18.68
CA CYS A 259 -11.54 2.99 18.35
C CYS A 259 -12.77 3.88 18.66
N LYS A 260 -12.56 5.18 18.90
CA LYS A 260 -13.64 6.12 19.28
C LYS A 260 -14.01 7.08 18.14
N ALA A 261 -13.01 7.64 17.46
CA ALA A 261 -13.20 8.64 16.43
C ALA A 261 -12.08 8.58 15.37
N SER A 262 -12.38 9.03 14.16
CA SER A 262 -11.48 8.98 13.00
C SER A 262 -10.09 9.56 13.20
N ALA A 263 -9.97 10.64 13.97
CA ALA A 263 -8.70 11.34 14.18
C ALA A 263 -7.99 10.93 15.48
N ASP A 264 -8.51 9.90 16.17
CA ASP A 264 -8.00 9.49 17.48
C ASP A 264 -7.14 8.22 17.31
N TYR A 265 -5.98 8.39 16.71
CA TYR A 265 -4.99 7.34 16.47
C TYR A 265 -3.57 7.91 16.59
N GLU A 266 -2.62 7.00 16.72
CA GLU A 266 -1.18 7.28 16.73
C GLU A 266 -0.46 6.32 15.78
N GLY A 267 0.70 6.72 15.27
CA GLY A 267 1.59 5.83 14.53
C GLY A 267 2.47 5.03 15.50
N GLY A 268 2.72 3.76 15.21
CA GLY A 268 3.59 2.92 16.00
C GLY A 268 3.20 1.45 15.95
N PHE A 269 3.91 0.63 16.73
CA PHE A 269 3.67 -0.80 16.87
C PHE A 269 3.40 -1.17 18.31
N THR A 270 2.66 -2.23 18.51
CA THR A 270 2.49 -2.86 19.82
C THR A 270 3.68 -3.78 20.12
N ALA A 271 3.87 -4.12 21.39
CA ALA A 271 4.89 -5.09 21.80
C ALA A 271 4.71 -6.46 21.13
N ALA A 272 3.46 -6.88 20.90
CA ALA A 272 3.15 -8.14 20.21
C ALA A 272 3.59 -8.11 18.74
N GLN A 273 3.31 -7.03 18.03
CA GLN A 273 3.73 -6.85 16.63
C GLN A 273 5.25 -6.80 16.49
N TYR A 274 5.94 -6.08 17.37
CA TYR A 274 7.41 -6.07 17.42
C TYR A 274 7.99 -7.46 17.68
N ALA A 275 7.40 -8.22 18.62
CA ALA A 275 7.82 -9.58 18.92
C ALA A 275 7.58 -10.52 17.74
N TRP A 276 6.46 -10.38 17.02
CA TRP A 276 6.18 -11.11 15.79
C TRP A 276 7.18 -10.77 14.68
N LEU A 277 7.39 -9.49 14.41
CA LEU A 277 8.36 -9.04 13.38
C LEU A 277 9.76 -9.61 13.64
N LYS A 278 10.19 -9.61 14.91
CA LYS A 278 11.48 -10.18 15.29
C LYS A 278 11.56 -11.69 15.02
N GLN A 279 10.48 -12.43 15.22
CA GLN A 279 10.41 -13.85 14.90
C GLN A 279 10.42 -14.07 13.37
N ASP A 280 9.57 -13.37 12.62
CA ASP A 280 9.48 -13.46 11.16
C ASP A 280 10.85 -13.18 10.53
N LEU A 281 11.49 -12.09 10.92
CA LEU A 281 12.82 -11.71 10.44
C LEU A 281 13.94 -12.68 10.88
N SER A 282 13.72 -13.53 11.88
CA SER A 282 14.72 -14.55 12.27
C SER A 282 14.88 -15.66 11.24
N PHE A 283 13.88 -15.86 10.40
CA PHE A 283 13.92 -16.82 9.27
C PHE A 283 14.51 -16.21 8.00
N VAL A 284 14.83 -14.91 7.99
CA VAL A 284 15.32 -14.20 6.81
C VAL A 284 16.84 -14.08 6.86
N PRO A 285 17.58 -14.62 5.88
CA PRO A 285 19.03 -14.43 5.77
C PRO A 285 19.41 -12.95 5.68
N LYS A 286 20.53 -12.58 6.32
CA LYS A 286 20.93 -11.17 6.45
C LYS A 286 21.44 -10.52 5.15
N ASP A 287 21.72 -11.33 4.14
CA ASP A 287 22.07 -10.91 2.78
C ASP A 287 20.84 -10.63 1.91
N LYS A 288 19.61 -10.88 2.39
CA LYS A 288 18.38 -10.48 1.72
C LYS A 288 18.08 -9.01 1.95
N MET A 289 17.34 -8.41 1.03
CA MET A 289 16.71 -7.11 1.26
C MET A 289 15.42 -7.28 2.06
N VAL A 290 15.16 -6.36 3.00
CA VAL A 290 13.89 -6.26 3.71
C VAL A 290 13.19 -4.98 3.31
N ILE A 291 11.92 -5.09 2.87
CA ILE A 291 11.04 -3.95 2.62
C ILE A 291 9.90 -4.01 3.64
N LEU A 292 9.81 -3.00 4.51
CA LEU A 292 8.70 -2.84 5.44
C LEU A 292 7.67 -1.89 4.85
N CYS A 293 6.44 -2.37 4.66
CA CYS A 293 5.31 -1.60 4.18
C CYS A 293 4.38 -1.28 5.36
N VAL A 294 4.14 0.01 5.58
CA VAL A 294 3.29 0.56 6.65
C VAL A 294 2.45 1.70 6.10
N HIS A 295 1.46 2.14 6.86
CA HIS A 295 0.67 3.30 6.45
C HIS A 295 1.30 4.62 6.92
N ILE A 296 1.49 4.77 8.24
CA ILE A 296 2.00 6.01 8.83
C ILE A 296 3.53 6.06 8.72
N PRO A 297 4.10 7.14 8.18
CA PRO A 297 5.56 7.26 8.08
C PRO A 297 6.24 7.24 9.46
N PHE A 298 7.46 6.73 9.51
CA PHE A 298 8.31 6.76 10.71
C PHE A 298 8.72 8.18 11.08
N ARG A 299 8.60 9.12 10.15
CA ARG A 299 8.89 10.52 10.36
C ARG A 299 7.87 11.41 9.65
N GLY A 300 7.42 12.48 10.34
CA GLY A 300 6.58 13.52 9.72
C GLY A 300 5.13 13.12 9.47
N GLY A 301 4.63 12.02 10.07
CA GLY A 301 3.22 11.64 9.99
C GLY A 301 2.29 12.69 10.58
N TRP A 302 1.05 12.75 10.05
CA TRP A 302 -0.02 13.57 10.62
C TRP A 302 -0.73 12.78 11.69
N GLY A 303 -1.33 13.46 12.59
CA GLY A 303 -2.07 12.96 13.72
C GLY A 303 -1.96 13.95 14.85
N THR A 304 -2.61 13.72 15.96
CA THR A 304 -2.53 14.55 17.17
C THR A 304 -1.12 14.61 17.76
N ASN A 305 -0.22 13.76 17.27
CA ASN A 305 1.19 13.72 17.65
C ASN A 305 2.08 13.72 16.41
N SER A 306 2.54 14.90 16.02
CA SER A 306 3.58 15.07 15.00
C SER A 306 4.99 14.64 15.46
N ALA A 307 5.13 14.11 16.66
CA ALA A 307 6.38 13.65 17.26
C ALA A 307 6.36 12.12 17.39
N HIS A 308 6.35 11.42 16.27
CA HIS A 308 6.27 9.94 16.24
C HIS A 308 7.60 9.23 16.45
N ALA A 309 8.53 9.86 17.13
CA ALA A 309 9.78 9.25 17.55
C ALA A 309 9.73 8.89 19.05
N ASP A 310 8.57 8.51 19.56
CA ASP A 310 8.49 8.02 20.93
C ASP A 310 9.06 6.61 21.00
N ALA A 311 10.05 6.43 21.86
CA ALA A 311 10.68 5.14 22.11
C ALA A 311 9.64 4.03 22.49
N ASP A 312 8.51 4.44 23.02
CA ASP A 312 7.42 3.55 23.43
C ASP A 312 6.58 2.98 22.26
N LYS A 313 6.85 3.40 21.02
CA LYS A 313 6.11 2.98 19.83
C LYS A 313 6.90 1.99 18.94
N TYR A 314 8.02 1.51 19.40
CA TYR A 314 8.90 0.55 18.71
C TYR A 314 9.48 0.99 17.37
N TYR A 315 9.39 2.24 16.97
CA TYR A 315 9.99 2.71 15.70
C TYR A 315 11.50 2.58 15.70
N ASP A 316 12.15 2.94 16.82
CA ASP A 316 13.61 2.87 16.94
C ASP A 316 14.11 1.42 16.99
N GLU A 317 13.38 0.53 17.67
CA GLU A 317 13.67 -0.90 17.73
C GLU A 317 13.44 -1.58 16.37
N VAL A 318 12.44 -1.17 15.60
CA VAL A 318 12.22 -1.68 14.25
C VAL A 318 13.33 -1.22 13.31
N LEU A 319 13.76 0.04 13.39
CA LEU A 319 14.95 0.51 12.66
C LEU A 319 16.21 -0.28 13.05
N ASP A 320 16.33 -0.66 14.32
CA ASP A 320 17.44 -1.51 14.80
C ASP A 320 17.39 -2.91 14.16
N LEU A 321 16.22 -3.53 14.06
CA LEU A 321 16.04 -4.80 13.34
C LEU A 321 16.38 -4.67 11.86
N LEU A 322 15.86 -3.65 11.18
CA LEU A 322 16.11 -3.42 9.76
C LEU A 322 17.59 -3.16 9.47
N SER A 323 18.30 -2.47 10.36
CA SER A 323 19.74 -2.18 10.21
C SER A 323 20.64 -3.41 10.21
N GLN A 324 20.13 -4.59 10.62
CA GLN A 324 20.85 -5.84 10.62
C GLN A 324 20.96 -6.48 9.22
N TYR A 325 20.20 -6.00 8.25
CA TYR A 325 20.20 -6.51 6.88
C TYR A 325 21.16 -5.71 6.00
N GLU A 326 21.58 -6.33 4.90
CA GLU A 326 22.48 -5.65 3.95
C GLU A 326 21.78 -4.44 3.35
N TYR A 327 20.52 -4.60 2.97
CA TYR A 327 19.64 -3.55 2.47
C TYR A 327 18.28 -3.61 3.15
N ALA A 328 17.75 -2.46 3.49
CA ALA A 328 16.39 -2.32 4.00
C ALA A 328 15.77 -1.02 3.52
N ALA A 329 14.45 -1.04 3.32
CA ALA A 329 13.67 0.14 2.97
C ALA A 329 12.31 0.10 3.68
N ILE A 330 11.69 1.28 3.81
CA ILE A 330 10.34 1.47 4.35
C ILE A 330 9.50 2.13 3.27
N MET A 331 8.31 1.59 3.02
CA MET A 331 7.32 2.17 2.12
C MET A 331 6.13 2.59 2.96
N SER A 332 5.79 3.88 2.91
CA SER A 332 4.70 4.47 3.68
C SER A 332 3.86 5.44 2.84
N ALA A 333 2.78 5.99 3.41
CA ALA A 333 1.84 6.87 2.70
C ALA A 333 1.23 7.90 3.65
N HIS A 334 -0.10 7.96 3.86
CA HIS A 334 -0.81 8.69 4.89
C HIS A 334 -0.76 10.23 4.76
N THR A 335 0.40 10.82 4.48
CA THR A 335 0.56 12.29 4.50
C THR A 335 -0.04 12.98 3.29
N HIS A 336 -0.43 12.21 2.26
CA HIS A 336 -0.87 12.71 0.95
C HIS A 336 0.18 13.59 0.26
N SER A 337 1.45 13.34 0.56
CA SER A 337 2.60 14.05 0.00
C SER A 337 3.67 13.04 -0.40
N ASN A 338 4.40 13.32 -1.46
CA ASN A 338 5.52 12.49 -1.86
C ASN A 338 6.79 12.98 -1.17
N ILE A 339 7.37 12.17 -0.27
CA ILE A 339 8.52 12.58 0.55
C ILE A 339 9.49 11.41 0.68
N ASN A 340 10.78 11.68 0.62
CA ASN A 340 11.82 10.69 0.89
C ASN A 340 12.60 11.04 2.15
N TYR A 341 12.82 10.04 3.00
CA TYR A 341 13.64 10.14 4.19
C TYR A 341 14.79 9.12 4.17
N ILE A 342 15.89 9.47 4.78
CA ILE A 342 17.00 8.57 5.08
C ILE A 342 17.10 8.47 6.60
N HIS A 343 16.77 7.31 7.15
CA HIS A 343 17.00 6.98 8.55
C HIS A 343 18.43 6.44 8.70
N ARG A 344 19.10 6.81 9.80
CA ARG A 344 20.45 6.30 10.10
C ARG A 344 20.43 5.55 11.41
N LYS A 345 20.72 4.25 11.34
CA LYS A 345 20.74 3.35 12.49
C LYS A 345 21.94 2.39 12.38
N ASN A 346 22.72 2.27 13.44
CA ASN A 346 23.88 1.36 13.52
C ASN A 346 24.86 1.47 12.32
N GLY A 347 25.08 2.69 11.81
CA GLY A 347 25.93 2.94 10.65
C GLY A 347 25.34 2.56 9.30
N LYS A 348 24.08 2.13 9.25
CA LYS A 348 23.32 1.86 8.03
C LYS A 348 22.39 3.03 7.68
N GLU A 349 22.15 3.21 6.39
CA GLU A 349 21.09 4.07 5.87
C GLU A 349 19.91 3.20 5.47
N ILE A 350 18.71 3.57 5.95
CA ILE A 350 17.46 2.92 5.64
C ILE A 350 16.59 3.96 4.93
N PHE A 351 16.31 3.72 3.67
CA PHE A 351 15.47 4.58 2.85
C PHE A 351 14.01 4.43 3.25
N GLU A 352 13.28 5.55 3.40
CA GLU A 352 11.83 5.55 3.51
C GLU A 352 11.23 6.41 2.42
N HIS A 353 10.34 5.83 1.61
CA HIS A 353 9.51 6.57 0.68
C HIS A 353 8.09 6.69 1.19
N VAL A 354 7.69 7.92 1.51
CA VAL A 354 6.29 8.29 1.74
C VAL A 354 5.66 8.57 0.39
N THR A 355 4.82 7.66 -0.08
CA THR A 355 4.26 7.71 -1.43
C THR A 355 3.12 8.74 -1.52
N GLY A 356 3.15 9.59 -2.53
CA GLY A 356 2.02 10.44 -2.90
C GLY A 356 0.79 9.61 -3.27
N THR A 357 -0.39 10.24 -3.24
CA THR A 357 -1.66 9.51 -3.30
C THR A 357 -2.15 9.25 -4.72
N THR A 358 -2.95 8.21 -4.88
CA THR A 358 -3.76 8.01 -6.09
C THR A 358 -5.07 8.82 -6.08
N CYS A 359 -5.49 9.32 -4.91
CA CYS A 359 -6.70 10.16 -4.79
C CYS A 359 -6.44 11.66 -4.98
N GLY A 360 -5.17 12.10 -5.05
CA GLY A 360 -4.79 13.50 -5.11
C GLY A 360 -5.32 14.29 -3.91
N ALA A 361 -5.94 15.42 -4.15
CA ALA A 361 -6.65 16.14 -3.09
C ALA A 361 -8.06 15.55 -2.88
N TRP A 362 -8.13 14.36 -2.28
CA TRP A 362 -9.38 13.63 -1.96
C TRP A 362 -10.36 13.57 -3.14
N TRP A 363 -9.88 13.13 -4.30
CA TRP A 363 -10.65 13.00 -5.56
C TRP A 363 -11.18 14.31 -6.17
N ARG A 364 -10.90 15.45 -5.53
CA ARG A 364 -11.27 16.79 -6.04
C ARG A 364 -10.26 17.36 -7.02
N SER A 365 -9.11 16.72 -7.16
CA SER A 365 -8.00 17.15 -7.99
C SER A 365 -7.19 15.95 -8.44
N THR A 366 -6.43 16.10 -9.53
CA THR A 366 -5.41 15.14 -10.00
C THR A 366 -4.01 15.49 -9.50
N VAL A 367 -3.93 16.33 -8.46
CA VAL A 367 -2.68 16.78 -7.84
C VAL A 367 -2.86 16.73 -6.33
N CYS A 368 -1.87 16.23 -5.61
CA CYS A 368 -1.79 16.30 -4.16
C CYS A 368 -1.69 17.74 -3.68
N THR A 369 -1.96 17.95 -2.40
CA THR A 369 -2.08 19.34 -1.87
C THR A 369 -0.77 20.13 -1.87
N GLU A 370 0.38 19.45 -1.93
CA GLU A 370 1.73 20.04 -2.00
C GLU A 370 2.28 20.10 -3.43
N GLY A 371 1.55 19.57 -4.42
CA GLY A 371 1.90 19.74 -5.83
C GLY A 371 2.34 18.49 -6.57
N THR A 372 2.55 17.36 -5.91
CA THR A 372 2.78 16.08 -6.58
C THR A 372 1.55 15.67 -7.39
N PRO A 373 1.65 15.29 -8.66
CA PRO A 373 0.54 14.69 -9.39
C PRO A 373 0.06 13.39 -8.72
N ILE A 374 -1.20 12.98 -8.96
CA ILE A 374 -1.61 11.62 -8.56
C ILE A 374 -0.70 10.58 -9.22
N GLY A 375 -0.38 9.51 -8.47
CA GLY A 375 0.55 8.51 -8.99
C GLY A 375 0.80 7.37 -8.03
N PHE A 376 1.87 6.63 -8.29
CA PHE A 376 2.30 5.49 -7.49
C PHE A 376 3.82 5.38 -7.49
N GLY A 377 4.38 4.78 -6.44
CA GLY A 377 5.80 4.45 -6.37
C GLY A 377 6.12 3.24 -7.24
N LEU A 378 7.23 3.30 -7.97
CA LEU A 378 7.72 2.23 -8.82
C LEU A 378 9.17 1.91 -8.44
N TYR A 379 9.42 0.66 -8.04
CA TYR A 379 10.73 0.22 -7.57
C TYR A 379 11.19 -0.98 -8.38
N ARG A 380 12.33 -0.82 -9.08
CA ARG A 380 12.96 -1.87 -9.88
C ARG A 380 13.96 -2.62 -9.04
N ILE A 381 13.68 -3.88 -8.79
CA ILE A 381 14.50 -4.75 -7.94
C ILE A 381 15.35 -5.67 -8.82
N ASP A 382 16.64 -5.76 -8.51
CA ASP A 382 17.56 -6.76 -9.07
C ASP A 382 18.35 -7.44 -7.92
N GLY A 383 18.13 -8.74 -7.74
CA GLY A 383 18.66 -9.49 -6.60
C GLY A 383 18.11 -8.95 -5.27
N ASN A 384 19.00 -8.52 -4.39
CA ASN A 384 18.69 -7.98 -3.07
C ASN A 384 18.74 -6.44 -3.03
N ARG A 385 18.58 -5.74 -4.17
CA ARG A 385 18.71 -4.30 -4.27
C ARG A 385 17.56 -3.66 -5.01
N MET A 386 17.21 -2.48 -4.59
CA MET A 386 16.43 -1.52 -5.35
C MET A 386 17.42 -0.72 -6.23
N GLU A 387 17.54 -1.12 -7.52
CA GLU A 387 18.48 -0.51 -8.45
C GLU A 387 18.00 0.85 -8.96
N GLU A 388 16.70 0.97 -9.16
CA GLU A 388 16.06 2.21 -9.59
C GLU A 388 14.71 2.36 -8.91
N TRP A 389 14.31 3.60 -8.70
CA TRP A 389 12.99 3.92 -8.25
C TRP A 389 12.51 5.25 -8.87
N ALA A 390 11.20 5.36 -9.07
CA ALA A 390 10.55 6.53 -9.60
C ALA A 390 9.17 6.71 -8.97
N TYR A 391 8.68 7.94 -8.96
CA TYR A 391 7.26 8.20 -8.75
C TYR A 391 6.58 8.33 -10.11
N ARG A 392 5.72 7.40 -10.45
CA ARG A 392 4.99 7.38 -11.70
C ARG A 392 3.74 8.24 -11.60
N SER A 393 3.80 9.43 -12.19
CA SER A 393 2.65 10.34 -12.27
C SER A 393 1.64 9.84 -13.29
N VAL A 394 0.38 9.71 -12.89
CA VAL A 394 -0.72 9.32 -13.79
C VAL A 394 -0.91 10.35 -14.90
N ARG A 395 -1.08 9.90 -16.14
CA ARG A 395 -1.22 10.69 -17.37
C ARG A 395 0.04 11.45 -17.80
N HIS A 396 1.19 11.06 -17.27
CA HIS A 396 2.48 11.63 -17.63
C HIS A 396 3.49 10.53 -17.91
N ASP A 397 4.54 10.86 -18.65
CA ASP A 397 5.67 9.96 -18.81
C ASP A 397 6.43 9.83 -17.47
N GLU A 398 7.24 8.77 -17.33
CA GLU A 398 8.04 8.52 -16.13
C GLU A 398 9.08 9.63 -15.85
N GLN A 399 9.55 10.32 -16.90
CA GLN A 399 10.46 11.45 -16.75
C GLN A 399 9.81 12.71 -16.17
N PHE A 400 8.48 12.76 -16.03
CA PHE A 400 7.81 13.90 -15.41
C PHE A 400 7.96 13.83 -13.89
N GLN A 401 9.14 14.27 -13.41
CA GLN A 401 9.52 14.28 -11.99
C GLN A 401 9.65 15.67 -11.40
N ILE A 402 9.43 16.72 -12.21
CA ILE A 402 9.65 18.09 -11.84
C ILE A 402 8.64 19.04 -12.52
N ARG A 403 8.20 20.04 -11.79
CA ARG A 403 7.55 21.24 -12.35
C ARG A 403 8.46 22.44 -12.16
N LEU A 404 8.80 23.12 -13.25
CA LEU A 404 9.71 24.25 -13.28
C LEU A 404 8.99 25.50 -13.77
N TYR A 405 9.21 26.64 -13.10
CA TYR A 405 8.65 27.94 -13.48
C TYR A 405 9.48 29.10 -12.92
N ARG A 406 9.24 30.33 -13.42
CA ARG A 406 9.82 31.55 -12.83
C ARG A 406 8.97 32.01 -11.67
N ALA A 407 9.61 32.50 -10.59
CA ALA A 407 8.88 33.07 -9.44
C ALA A 407 8.02 34.28 -9.82
N SER A 408 8.40 35.01 -10.89
CA SER A 408 7.62 36.12 -11.45
C SER A 408 6.37 35.67 -12.22
N ASP A 409 6.24 34.39 -12.59
CA ASP A 409 5.09 33.92 -13.33
C ASP A 409 3.81 34.09 -12.50
N THR A 410 2.74 34.44 -13.19
CA THR A 410 1.42 34.54 -12.57
C THR A 410 0.54 33.44 -13.13
N PHE A 411 0.19 32.52 -12.31
CA PHE A 411 -0.72 31.43 -12.68
C PHE A 411 -2.16 31.94 -12.53
N VAL A 412 -2.90 31.88 -13.64
CA VAL A 412 -4.29 32.32 -13.67
C VAL A 412 -5.16 31.06 -13.47
N GLY A 413 -5.56 30.85 -12.24
CA GLY A 413 -6.63 29.92 -11.93
C GLY A 413 -7.91 30.71 -11.70
N GLY A 414 -8.77 30.88 -12.73
CA GLY A 414 -10.00 31.65 -12.64
C GLY A 414 -9.78 33.13 -12.30
N ALA A 415 -10.84 33.91 -12.31
CA ALA A 415 -10.77 35.38 -12.13
C ALA A 415 -10.38 35.85 -10.71
N LYS A 416 -10.33 34.97 -9.73
CA LYS A 416 -10.18 35.33 -8.31
C LYS A 416 -8.77 35.18 -7.74
N TYR A 417 -7.90 34.38 -8.31
CA TYR A 417 -6.59 34.08 -7.70
C TYR A 417 -5.46 34.28 -8.69
N ARG A 418 -4.59 35.19 -8.35
CA ARG A 418 -3.25 35.30 -8.89
C ARG A 418 -2.31 34.99 -7.72
N PHE A 419 -1.71 33.84 -7.70
CA PHE A 419 -0.68 33.52 -6.73
C PHE A 419 0.69 33.73 -7.39
N LYS A 420 1.59 34.36 -6.70
CA LYS A 420 2.94 34.62 -7.17
C LYS A 420 3.93 34.22 -6.09
N GLN A 421 4.93 33.48 -6.49
CA GLN A 421 6.02 33.13 -5.61
C GLN A 421 6.85 34.39 -5.29
N THR A 422 7.48 34.41 -4.13
CA THR A 422 8.39 35.52 -3.75
C THR A 422 9.74 35.34 -4.44
N GLY A 423 10.38 36.47 -4.82
CA GLY A 423 11.67 36.45 -5.50
C GLY A 423 11.54 36.57 -7.03
N ALA A 424 11.47 37.83 -7.56
CA ALA A 424 11.15 38.06 -8.97
C ALA A 424 12.16 37.44 -9.96
N ASP A 425 13.42 37.31 -9.56
CA ASP A 425 14.53 36.84 -10.40
C ASP A 425 14.94 35.41 -10.03
N GLN A 426 13.96 34.58 -9.68
CA GLN A 426 14.22 33.19 -9.32
C GLN A 426 13.52 32.21 -10.25
N ILE A 427 14.21 31.07 -10.47
CA ILE A 427 13.60 29.85 -10.98
C ILE A 427 13.16 29.03 -9.77
N VAL A 428 11.95 28.52 -9.81
CA VAL A 428 11.34 27.66 -8.80
C VAL A 428 11.11 26.28 -9.38
N ALA A 429 11.50 25.26 -8.65
CA ALA A 429 11.25 23.86 -9.00
C ALA A 429 10.51 23.15 -7.87
N ASN A 430 9.45 22.43 -8.23
CA ASN A 430 8.82 21.43 -7.38
C ASN A 430 9.30 20.06 -7.88
N ILE A 431 10.11 19.37 -7.06
CA ILE A 431 10.75 18.08 -7.41
C ILE A 431 10.23 17.03 -6.46
N TRP A 432 9.02 16.55 -6.72
CA TRP A 432 8.27 15.68 -5.79
C TRP A 432 8.95 14.36 -5.47
N ASN A 433 9.85 13.87 -6.32
CA ASN A 433 10.59 12.64 -6.08
C ASN A 433 12.01 12.86 -5.53
N TRP A 434 12.29 14.08 -5.03
CA TRP A 434 13.61 14.42 -4.52
C TRP A 434 14.01 13.55 -3.32
N ASP A 435 15.23 13.00 -3.40
CA ASP A 435 15.86 12.25 -2.33
C ASP A 435 16.88 13.13 -1.57
N PRO A 436 16.98 13.04 -0.23
CA PRO A 436 17.93 13.84 0.56
C PRO A 436 19.40 13.70 0.16
N SER A 437 19.77 12.65 -0.56
CA SER A 437 21.13 12.46 -1.08
C SER A 437 21.38 13.19 -2.41
N TRP A 438 20.34 13.73 -3.06
CA TRP A 438 20.44 14.37 -4.37
C TRP A 438 20.81 15.85 -4.25
N THR A 439 21.56 16.33 -5.25
CA THR A 439 21.79 17.75 -5.51
C THR A 439 21.02 18.16 -6.76
N VAL A 440 20.45 19.36 -6.74
CA VAL A 440 19.70 19.93 -7.86
C VAL A 440 20.56 20.98 -8.54
N ASN A 441 21.04 20.68 -9.73
CA ASN A 441 21.91 21.57 -10.50
C ASN A 441 21.15 22.32 -11.57
N VAL A 442 21.54 23.55 -11.83
CA VAL A 442 21.05 24.39 -12.93
C VAL A 442 22.11 24.49 -14.02
N TYR A 443 21.72 24.16 -15.24
CA TYR A 443 22.57 24.31 -16.40
C TYR A 443 21.94 25.34 -17.36
N GLU A 444 22.78 26.19 -17.94
CA GLU A 444 22.39 27.11 -19.01
C GLU A 444 23.30 26.84 -20.22
N ASN A 445 22.68 26.46 -21.36
CA ASN A 445 23.40 26.06 -22.57
C ASN A 445 24.48 24.97 -22.30
N ASP A 446 24.10 23.94 -21.53
CA ASP A 446 24.97 22.83 -21.09
C ASP A 446 26.14 23.22 -20.16
N VAL A 447 26.19 24.46 -19.69
CA VAL A 447 27.16 24.94 -18.71
C VAL A 447 26.52 25.00 -17.32
N LEU A 448 27.20 24.42 -16.32
CA LEU A 448 26.73 24.47 -14.93
C LEU A 448 26.72 25.91 -14.44
N SER A 449 25.55 26.44 -14.17
CA SER A 449 25.32 27.79 -13.61
C SER A 449 25.35 27.80 -12.08
N GLY A 450 24.91 26.69 -11.43
CA GLY A 450 24.92 26.57 -9.99
C GLY A 450 24.01 25.47 -9.46
N GLN A 451 23.77 25.49 -8.15
CA GLN A 451 22.85 24.57 -7.48
C GLN A 451 21.62 25.33 -6.97
N MET A 452 20.46 24.68 -7.05
CA MET A 452 19.25 25.21 -6.42
C MET A 452 19.30 25.01 -4.91
N THR A 453 18.74 25.94 -4.18
CA THR A 453 18.55 25.88 -2.73
C THR A 453 17.19 25.29 -2.42
N ARG A 454 17.14 24.29 -1.56
CA ARG A 454 15.88 23.72 -1.06
C ARG A 454 15.27 24.62 0.00
N ASN A 455 13.99 24.89 -0.13
CA ASN A 455 13.19 25.62 0.84
C ASN A 455 11.88 24.89 1.10
N SER A 456 11.42 24.88 2.35
CA SER A 456 10.03 24.49 2.62
C SER A 456 9.15 25.66 2.23
N ASP A 457 8.42 25.56 1.13
CA ASP A 457 7.60 26.62 0.56
C ASP A 457 6.32 26.08 -0.06
N ILE A 458 5.39 26.95 -0.35
CA ILE A 458 4.12 26.66 -1.02
C ILE A 458 4.33 26.73 -2.53
N ASP A 459 3.96 25.70 -3.25
CA ASP A 459 3.97 25.70 -4.71
C ASP A 459 2.90 26.64 -5.27
N ALA A 460 3.32 27.78 -5.84
CA ALA A 460 2.43 28.76 -6.41
C ALA A 460 1.52 28.21 -7.53
N TRP A 461 2.05 27.29 -8.34
CA TRP A 461 1.28 26.64 -9.39
C TRP A 461 0.14 25.79 -8.78
N THR A 462 0.44 25.02 -7.75
CA THR A 462 -0.52 24.15 -7.07
C THR A 462 -1.64 24.96 -6.42
N VAL A 463 -1.31 26.08 -5.79
CA VAL A 463 -2.32 27.02 -5.24
C VAL A 463 -3.21 27.58 -6.34
N ALA A 464 -2.63 28.03 -7.45
CA ALA A 464 -3.40 28.55 -8.58
C ALA A 464 -4.33 27.48 -9.18
N TYR A 465 -3.85 26.24 -9.28
CA TYR A 465 -4.62 25.14 -9.77
C TYR A 465 -5.79 24.76 -8.83
N HIS A 466 -5.52 24.54 -7.54
CA HIS A 466 -6.54 24.11 -6.60
C HIS A 466 -7.53 25.19 -6.25
N ILE A 467 -7.04 26.38 -5.85
CA ILE A 467 -7.89 27.46 -5.35
C ILE A 467 -8.43 28.28 -6.50
N GLY A 468 -7.57 28.60 -7.48
CA GLY A 468 -7.93 29.45 -8.60
C GLY A 468 -8.80 28.76 -9.64
N LEU A 469 -8.36 27.62 -10.16
CA LEU A 469 -9.05 26.90 -11.23
C LEU A 469 -10.16 26.01 -10.71
N LEU A 470 -9.90 25.20 -9.67
CA LEU A 470 -10.85 24.23 -9.15
C LEU A 470 -11.77 24.78 -8.07
N ASN A 471 -11.54 26.03 -7.62
CA ASN A 471 -12.30 26.70 -6.56
C ASN A 471 -12.34 25.91 -5.24
N ASN A 472 -11.26 25.21 -4.91
CA ASN A 472 -11.09 24.50 -3.65
C ASN A 472 -10.83 25.50 -2.50
N THR A 473 -10.87 25.03 -1.26
CA THR A 473 -10.68 25.88 -0.06
C THR A 473 -9.20 26.23 0.18
N ASP A 474 -8.94 27.21 1.03
CA ASP A 474 -7.56 27.61 1.41
C ASP A 474 -6.75 26.51 2.12
N SER A 475 -7.40 25.45 2.63
CA SER A 475 -6.70 24.29 3.21
C SER A 475 -5.80 23.55 2.22
N TYR A 476 -5.95 23.79 0.92
CA TYR A 476 -5.09 23.27 -0.12
C TYR A 476 -3.78 24.06 -0.32
N ARG A 477 -3.47 24.98 0.59
CA ARG A 477 -2.17 25.66 0.64
C ARG A 477 -1.24 24.94 1.60
N LYS A 478 -0.54 23.92 1.12
CA LYS A 478 0.47 23.22 1.90
C LYS A 478 1.87 23.56 1.42
N SER A 479 2.77 23.80 2.38
CA SER A 479 4.19 23.83 2.08
C SER A 479 4.68 22.41 1.75
N SER A 480 5.69 22.35 0.92
CA SER A 480 6.38 21.13 0.50
C SER A 480 7.86 21.24 0.82
N ASP A 481 8.46 20.14 1.25
CA ASP A 481 9.90 20.05 1.53
C ASP A 481 10.74 19.79 0.27
N HIS A 482 10.09 19.63 -0.88
CA HIS A 482 10.75 19.39 -2.17
C HIS A 482 10.63 20.58 -3.14
N MET A 483 10.49 21.81 -2.58
CA MET A 483 10.59 23.05 -3.33
C MET A 483 12.04 23.53 -3.37
N PHE A 484 12.45 23.99 -4.54
CA PHE A 484 13.80 24.48 -4.81
C PHE A 484 13.78 25.83 -5.51
N HIS A 485 14.78 26.68 -5.20
CA HIS A 485 14.91 28.00 -5.78
C HIS A 485 16.35 28.23 -6.28
N TYR A 486 16.47 28.94 -7.41
CA TYR A 486 17.72 29.40 -7.97
C TYR A 486 17.57 30.86 -8.40
N THR A 487 18.49 31.75 -7.96
CA THR A 487 18.50 33.16 -8.36
C THR A 487 19.27 33.27 -9.68
N LEU A 488 18.62 33.91 -10.68
CA LEU A 488 19.15 34.14 -12.03
C LEU A 488 20.30 35.16 -12.01
#